data_0d5caecf232fac40056fbc4beac2f404
#
_entry.id   0d5caecf232fac40056fbc4beac2f404
#
_cell.length_a   1.000
_cell.length_b   1.000
_cell.length_c   1.000
_cell.angle_alpha   90.00
_cell.angle_beta   90.00
_cell.angle_gamma   90.00
#
_symmetry.space_group_name_H-M   'P 1'
#
loop_
_entity.id
_entity.type
_entity.pdbx_description
1 polymer ?
#
loop_
_entity_poly.entity_id
_entity_poly.type
_entity_poly.pdbx_seq_one_letter_code
_entity_poly.pdbx_strand_id
1 'polypeptide(L)'
;MVDPATNSLLVLYDDAQSIYRGKGKKTGLDFSFASVGIQAQGRTTILKLNYRNTLEVLSVARAFATELLSGRDAGEDGVPIIVPESAGRRGAFPELIQCEGHWQEWDCLVTRIRDEQANGRVLSDMAIIYRSSSQAQAAEHALTQAGIAYASGANSKARSELYGTEDSVKIVSMHSSKGLEFGLVLIPGLGEMPKKGEAEADEARLLYVAMTRAIDRLVMTYLEHSDFTRRVQEAIGGARVGSASKAHAYED
;
A
#
# COMPACT_ATOMS: atom_id res chain seq x y z
N MET A 1 19.35 8.12 -23.16
CA MET A 1 19.08 8.62 -24.52
C MET A 1 18.65 7.41 -25.34
N VAL A 2 17.50 7.49 -26.04
CA VAL A 2 17.01 6.37 -26.86
C VAL A 2 17.81 6.36 -28.15
N ASP A 3 18.25 5.18 -28.61
CA ASP A 3 18.94 5.05 -29.91
C ASP A 3 17.95 5.40 -31.05
N PRO A 4 18.25 6.45 -31.84
CA PRO A 4 17.37 6.88 -32.92
C PRO A 4 17.16 5.80 -34.01
N ALA A 5 18.13 4.88 -34.19
CA ALA A 5 18.07 3.84 -35.21
C ALA A 5 17.10 2.70 -34.84
N THR A 6 17.05 2.35 -33.58
CA THR A 6 16.17 1.29 -33.06
C THR A 6 14.87 1.81 -32.47
N ASN A 7 14.85 3.08 -32.02
CA ASN A 7 13.73 3.71 -31.30
C ASN A 7 13.14 2.82 -30.20
N SER A 8 14.00 2.06 -29.52
CA SER A 8 13.61 1.09 -28.51
C SER A 8 13.40 1.79 -27.17
N LEU A 9 12.16 1.91 -26.73
CA LEU A 9 11.75 2.49 -25.45
C LEU A 9 10.73 1.59 -24.77
N LEU A 10 11.00 1.19 -23.54
CA LEU A 10 10.03 0.55 -22.66
C LEU A 10 9.59 1.55 -21.59
N VAL A 11 8.30 1.82 -21.55
CA VAL A 11 7.68 2.66 -20.51
C VAL A 11 6.79 1.77 -19.63
N LEU A 12 7.08 1.74 -18.33
CA LEU A 12 6.24 1.08 -17.33
C LEU A 12 5.46 2.15 -16.57
N TYR A 13 4.14 1.98 -16.52
CA TYR A 13 3.24 2.97 -15.94
C TYR A 13 2.16 2.31 -15.10
N ASP A 14 1.86 2.89 -13.93
CA ASP A 14 0.80 2.44 -13.02
C ASP A 14 0.06 3.68 -12.47
N ASP A 15 -1.14 3.93 -12.98
CA ASP A 15 -1.95 5.10 -12.62
C ASP A 15 -2.54 5.00 -11.21
N ALA A 16 -2.89 3.80 -10.75
CA ALA A 16 -3.41 3.58 -9.40
C ALA A 16 -2.39 3.95 -8.31
N GLN A 17 -1.11 3.94 -8.62
CA GLN A 17 -0.01 4.34 -7.73
C GLN A 17 0.48 5.78 -7.96
N SER A 18 -0.24 6.60 -8.71
CA SER A 18 0.12 8.00 -8.95
C SER A 18 -0.23 8.88 -7.73
N ILE A 19 0.67 8.92 -6.73
CA ILE A 19 0.51 9.64 -5.46
C ILE A 19 1.16 11.04 -5.45
N TYR A 20 1.96 11.37 -6.46
CA TYR A 20 2.66 12.66 -6.56
C TYR A 20 1.90 13.60 -7.49
N ARG A 21 0.79 14.17 -7.01
CA ARG A 21 0.02 15.17 -7.77
C ARG A 21 0.27 16.55 -7.20
N GLY A 22 0.57 17.52 -8.05
CA GLY A 22 0.56 18.93 -7.67
C GLY A 22 -0.87 19.39 -7.41
N LYS A 23 -1.09 20.23 -6.39
CA LYS A 23 -2.41 20.82 -6.09
C LYS A 23 -3.01 21.43 -7.37
N GLY A 24 -4.19 20.98 -7.74
CA GLY A 24 -4.96 21.53 -8.87
C GLY A 24 -4.77 20.84 -10.23
N LYS A 25 -4.05 19.73 -10.33
CA LYS A 25 -3.87 19.00 -11.59
C LYS A 25 -4.87 17.85 -11.76
N LYS A 26 -5.36 17.67 -13.00
CA LYS A 26 -6.27 16.58 -13.40
C LYS A 26 -5.61 15.20 -13.20
N THR A 27 -6.44 14.18 -13.09
CA THR A 27 -6.03 12.77 -12.99
C THR A 27 -5.23 12.31 -14.22
N GLY A 28 -4.11 11.61 -14.00
CA GLY A 28 -3.29 11.04 -15.09
C GLY A 28 -1.96 11.76 -15.32
N LEU A 29 -1.31 11.40 -16.41
CA LEU A 29 -0.13 12.12 -16.90
C LEU A 29 -0.56 13.51 -17.43
N ASP A 30 0.22 14.54 -17.12
CA ASP A 30 -0.04 15.91 -17.63
C ASP A 30 0.18 16.04 -19.17
N PHE A 31 0.54 14.96 -19.82
CA PHE A 31 0.82 14.88 -21.26
C PHE A 31 0.40 13.52 -21.83
N SER A 32 0.04 13.49 -23.10
CA SER A 32 -0.13 12.21 -23.79
C SER A 32 1.22 11.67 -24.27
N PHE A 33 1.35 10.35 -24.38
CA PHE A 33 2.55 9.73 -24.94
C PHE A 33 2.83 10.24 -26.35
N ALA A 34 1.78 10.46 -27.15
CA ALA A 34 1.90 11.02 -28.50
C ALA A 34 2.46 12.45 -28.50
N SER A 35 2.09 13.30 -27.52
CA SER A 35 2.56 14.70 -27.43
C SER A 35 4.06 14.81 -27.15
N VAL A 36 4.66 13.77 -26.59
CA VAL A 36 6.12 13.69 -26.33
C VAL A 36 6.85 12.77 -27.32
N GLY A 37 6.19 12.42 -28.45
CA GLY A 37 6.78 11.63 -29.52
C GLY A 37 6.82 10.12 -29.29
N ILE A 38 6.15 9.61 -28.23
CA ILE A 38 6.09 8.18 -27.95
C ILE A 38 4.86 7.57 -28.63
N GLN A 39 5.09 6.72 -29.63
CA GLN A 39 4.03 6.00 -30.35
C GLN A 39 3.59 4.76 -29.57
N ALA A 40 2.67 4.94 -28.60
CA ALA A 40 2.16 3.85 -27.76
C ALA A 40 0.97 3.11 -28.39
N GLN A 41 0.28 3.68 -29.39
CA GLN A 41 -0.91 3.11 -29.99
C GLN A 41 -0.61 1.76 -30.64
N GLY A 42 -1.35 0.72 -30.25
CA GLY A 42 -1.15 -0.66 -30.70
C GLY A 42 0.09 -1.36 -30.12
N ARG A 43 0.84 -0.72 -29.23
CA ARG A 43 2.06 -1.25 -28.60
C ARG A 43 1.98 -1.33 -27.08
N THR A 44 0.77 -1.20 -26.53
CA THR A 44 0.54 -1.24 -25.09
C THR A 44 0.14 -2.65 -24.68
N THR A 45 0.88 -3.21 -23.71
CA THR A 45 0.52 -4.46 -23.04
C THR A 45 0.15 -4.18 -21.61
N ILE A 46 -0.99 -4.68 -21.19
CA ILE A 46 -1.53 -4.46 -19.86
C ILE A 46 -1.18 -5.65 -19.00
N LEU A 47 -0.38 -5.43 -17.94
CA LEU A 47 -0.03 -6.45 -16.96
C LEU A 47 -1.12 -6.47 -15.89
N LYS A 48 -2.05 -7.43 -15.99
CA LYS A 48 -3.17 -7.58 -15.04
C LYS A 48 -2.80 -8.39 -13.81
N LEU A 49 -1.86 -9.31 -13.93
CA LEU A 49 -1.58 -10.32 -12.92
C LEU A 49 -0.65 -9.76 -11.84
N ASN A 50 -1.14 -9.74 -10.60
CA ASN A 50 -0.36 -9.38 -9.41
C ASN A 50 0.17 -10.66 -8.75
N TYR A 51 1.49 -10.86 -8.86
CA TYR A 51 2.21 -12.00 -8.24
C TYR A 51 2.67 -11.70 -6.81
N ARG A 52 2.60 -10.44 -6.39
CA ARG A 52 3.21 -9.94 -5.16
C ARG A 52 2.34 -10.25 -3.95
N ASN A 53 1.15 -9.71 -3.95
CA ASN A 53 0.25 -9.77 -2.79
C ASN A 53 -0.52 -11.10 -2.74
N THR A 54 -0.87 -11.53 -1.53
CA THR A 54 -1.89 -12.57 -1.37
C THR A 54 -3.25 -12.09 -1.87
N LEU A 55 -4.12 -13.03 -2.21
CA LEU A 55 -5.47 -12.74 -2.67
C LEU A 55 -6.25 -11.91 -1.63
N GLU A 56 -6.07 -12.23 -0.35
CA GLU A 56 -6.75 -11.59 0.77
C GLU A 56 -6.35 -10.11 0.89
N VAL A 57 -5.04 -9.81 0.87
CA VAL A 57 -4.53 -8.43 0.92
C VAL A 57 -5.00 -7.65 -0.31
N LEU A 58 -4.84 -8.21 -1.50
CA LEU A 58 -5.21 -7.55 -2.74
C LEU A 58 -6.72 -7.29 -2.84
N SER A 59 -7.56 -8.26 -2.41
CA SER A 59 -9.02 -8.12 -2.45
C SER A 59 -9.51 -7.00 -1.55
N VAL A 60 -8.96 -6.89 -0.34
CA VAL A 60 -9.32 -5.81 0.60
C VAL A 60 -8.85 -4.46 0.09
N ALA A 61 -7.59 -4.35 -0.37
CA ALA A 61 -7.08 -3.09 -0.92
C ALA A 61 -7.91 -2.61 -2.12
N ARG A 62 -8.29 -3.53 -3.01
CA ARG A 62 -9.16 -3.24 -4.17
C ARG A 62 -10.55 -2.79 -3.76
N ALA A 63 -11.20 -3.53 -2.85
CA ALA A 63 -12.55 -3.20 -2.40
C ALA A 63 -12.58 -1.81 -1.75
N PHE A 64 -11.57 -1.47 -0.95
CA PHE A 64 -11.40 -0.12 -0.40
C PHE A 64 -11.28 0.94 -1.49
N ALA A 65 -10.54 0.67 -2.56
CA ALA A 65 -10.25 1.64 -3.61
C ALA A 65 -11.23 1.60 -4.80
N THR A 66 -12.32 0.81 -4.74
CA THR A 66 -13.23 0.57 -5.87
C THR A 66 -13.75 1.85 -6.52
N GLU A 67 -14.12 2.85 -5.74
CA GLU A 67 -14.61 4.14 -6.25
C GLU A 67 -13.54 4.95 -6.96
N LEU A 68 -12.27 4.79 -6.55
CA LEU A 68 -11.11 5.46 -7.16
C LEU A 68 -10.64 4.77 -8.43
N LEU A 69 -10.82 3.44 -8.48
CA LEU A 69 -10.45 2.60 -9.62
C LEU A 69 -11.61 2.42 -10.60
N SER A 70 -12.79 2.97 -10.33
CA SER A 70 -13.92 2.98 -11.26
C SER A 70 -13.61 3.93 -12.42
N GLY A 71 -13.75 3.44 -13.65
CA GLY A 71 -13.27 4.00 -14.90
C GLY A 71 -13.73 5.41 -15.34
N ARG A 72 -14.07 6.31 -14.41
CA ARG A 72 -14.31 7.72 -14.71
C ARG A 72 -13.04 8.51 -15.05
N ASP A 73 -11.89 7.93 -14.79
CA ASP A 73 -10.56 8.52 -15.01
C ASP A 73 -9.77 7.79 -16.12
N ALA A 74 -10.41 7.11 -17.06
CA ALA A 74 -9.74 6.71 -18.28
C ALA A 74 -9.24 8.01 -18.94
N GLY A 75 -7.92 8.23 -18.90
CA GLY A 75 -7.31 9.41 -19.49
C GLY A 75 -7.65 9.50 -20.99
N GLU A 76 -7.47 10.68 -21.58
CA GLU A 76 -7.66 10.92 -23.02
C GLU A 76 -6.92 9.92 -23.91
N ASP A 77 -5.90 9.22 -23.38
CA ASP A 77 -5.12 8.18 -24.07
C ASP A 77 -5.82 6.80 -24.10
N GLY A 78 -7.03 6.67 -23.52
CA GLY A 78 -7.82 5.43 -23.59
C GLY A 78 -7.21 4.23 -22.87
N VAL A 79 -6.23 4.46 -21.96
CA VAL A 79 -5.65 3.38 -21.15
C VAL A 79 -6.60 3.06 -20.02
N PRO A 80 -7.23 1.87 -19.99
CA PRO A 80 -8.18 1.53 -18.93
C PRO A 80 -7.45 1.38 -17.60
N ILE A 81 -8.05 1.90 -16.52
CA ILE A 81 -7.62 1.60 -15.16
C ILE A 81 -7.88 0.13 -14.91
N ILE A 82 -6.80 -0.64 -14.78
CA ILE A 82 -6.88 -2.07 -14.66
C ILE A 82 -6.94 -2.46 -13.20
N VAL A 83 -7.94 -3.27 -12.94
CA VAL A 83 -8.08 -3.96 -11.69
C VAL A 83 -7.11 -5.15 -11.70
N PRO A 84 -6.03 -5.15 -10.86
CA PRO A 84 -5.08 -6.24 -10.88
C PRO A 84 -5.75 -7.56 -10.44
N GLU A 85 -5.42 -8.65 -11.11
CA GLU A 85 -5.84 -9.99 -10.76
C GLU A 85 -4.77 -10.66 -9.90
N SER A 86 -5.18 -11.43 -8.87
CA SER A 86 -4.23 -12.17 -8.04
C SER A 86 -3.68 -13.38 -8.80
N ALA A 87 -2.38 -13.67 -8.62
CA ALA A 87 -1.75 -14.91 -9.09
C ALA A 87 -2.15 -16.16 -8.27
N GLY A 88 -3.08 -16.04 -7.33
CA GLY A 88 -3.60 -17.16 -6.55
C GLY A 88 -2.86 -17.43 -5.23
N ARG A 89 -1.84 -16.65 -4.86
CA ARG A 89 -1.24 -16.77 -3.51
C ARG A 89 -2.29 -16.50 -2.45
N ARG A 90 -2.36 -17.37 -1.45
CA ARG A 90 -3.28 -17.27 -0.33
C ARG A 90 -2.52 -16.87 0.93
N GLY A 91 -3.19 -16.15 1.85
CA GLY A 91 -2.61 -15.71 3.11
C GLY A 91 -3.66 -15.33 4.14
N ALA A 92 -3.22 -14.70 5.21
CA ALA A 92 -4.14 -14.19 6.22
C ALA A 92 -4.94 -12.99 5.69
N PHE A 93 -6.20 -12.89 6.11
CA PHE A 93 -6.98 -11.67 5.87
C PHE A 93 -6.34 -10.49 6.60
N PRO A 94 -6.33 -9.29 5.98
CA PRO A 94 -5.98 -8.06 6.66
C PRO A 94 -6.73 -7.89 7.97
N GLU A 95 -6.04 -7.37 8.98
CA GLU A 95 -6.59 -7.09 10.29
C GLU A 95 -6.83 -5.59 10.43
N LEU A 96 -7.98 -5.21 10.98
CA LEU A 96 -8.29 -3.85 11.38
C LEU A 96 -8.66 -3.88 12.85
N ILE A 97 -7.84 -3.25 13.71
CA ILE A 97 -7.91 -3.35 15.17
C ILE A 97 -8.22 -1.98 15.76
N GLN A 98 -9.33 -1.90 16.49
CA GLN A 98 -9.63 -0.73 17.31
C GLN A 98 -8.85 -0.79 18.62
N CYS A 99 -8.22 0.31 18.98
CA CYS A 99 -7.48 0.48 20.21
C CYS A 99 -8.11 1.57 21.08
N GLU A 100 -8.07 1.40 22.41
CA GLU A 100 -8.64 2.35 23.36
C GLU A 100 -7.78 3.61 23.54
N GLY A 101 -6.50 3.55 23.12
CA GLY A 101 -5.56 4.66 23.23
C GLY A 101 -4.22 4.36 22.54
N HIS A 102 -3.41 5.41 22.38
CA HIS A 102 -2.12 5.32 21.72
C HIS A 102 -1.18 4.28 22.34
N TRP A 103 -1.19 4.13 23.68
CA TRP A 103 -0.36 3.12 24.33
C TRP A 103 -0.72 1.71 23.85
N GLN A 104 -2.01 1.37 23.85
CA GLN A 104 -2.50 0.06 23.41
C GLN A 104 -2.24 -0.16 21.92
N GLU A 105 -2.36 0.88 21.10
CA GLU A 105 -2.06 0.82 19.68
C GLU A 105 -0.61 0.38 19.44
N TRP A 106 0.35 1.03 20.09
CA TRP A 106 1.77 0.70 19.92
C TRP A 106 2.13 -0.64 20.54
N ASP A 107 1.56 -1.01 21.67
CA ASP A 107 1.74 -2.32 22.28
C ASP A 107 1.22 -3.44 21.35
N CYS A 108 0.06 -3.24 20.73
CA CYS A 108 -0.48 -4.15 19.73
C CYS A 108 0.46 -4.34 18.55
N LEU A 109 0.99 -3.25 17.97
CA LEU A 109 1.89 -3.31 16.83
C LEU A 109 3.24 -3.97 17.17
N VAL A 110 3.81 -3.65 18.34
CA VAL A 110 5.02 -4.29 18.85
C VAL A 110 4.81 -5.79 19.07
N THR A 111 3.66 -6.18 19.62
CA THR A 111 3.30 -7.58 19.80
C THR A 111 3.24 -8.31 18.46
N ARG A 112 2.64 -7.72 17.42
CA ARG A 112 2.60 -8.31 16.07
C ARG A 112 4.00 -8.52 15.48
N ILE A 113 4.91 -7.56 15.68
CA ILE A 113 6.31 -7.71 15.23
C ILE A 113 6.98 -8.89 15.95
N ARG A 114 6.81 -8.99 17.28
CA ARG A 114 7.38 -10.08 18.06
C ARG A 114 6.81 -11.46 17.68
N ASP A 115 5.51 -11.54 17.45
CA ASP A 115 4.85 -12.77 17.00
C ASP A 115 5.40 -13.24 15.65
N GLU A 116 5.55 -12.33 14.68
CA GLU A 116 6.13 -12.65 13.38
C GLU A 116 7.61 -13.03 13.48
N GLN A 117 8.38 -12.36 14.33
CA GLN A 117 9.77 -12.71 14.59
C GLN A 117 9.89 -14.11 15.25
N ALA A 118 9.01 -14.42 16.19
CA ALA A 118 8.95 -15.75 16.80
C ALA A 118 8.58 -16.85 15.80
N ASN A 119 7.81 -16.50 14.76
CA ASN A 119 7.47 -17.37 13.64
C ASN A 119 8.57 -17.43 12.55
N GLY A 120 9.72 -16.81 12.78
CA GLY A 120 10.90 -16.88 11.91
C GLY A 120 11.00 -15.78 10.86
N ARG A 121 10.11 -14.77 10.86
CA ARG A 121 10.22 -13.63 9.95
C ARG A 121 11.35 -12.70 10.42
N VAL A 122 12.23 -12.32 9.52
CA VAL A 122 13.29 -11.35 9.79
C VAL A 122 12.71 -9.94 9.93
N LEU A 123 13.32 -9.09 10.77
CA LEU A 123 12.84 -7.74 11.03
C LEU A 123 12.85 -6.87 9.75
N SER A 124 13.80 -7.09 8.86
CA SER A 124 13.92 -6.37 7.58
C SER A 124 12.79 -6.64 6.60
N ASP A 125 12.01 -7.72 6.80
CA ASP A 125 10.80 -8.05 6.05
C ASP A 125 9.51 -7.45 6.69
N MET A 126 9.66 -6.54 7.66
CA MET A 126 8.56 -5.89 8.37
C MET A 126 8.67 -4.37 8.26
N ALA A 127 7.53 -3.70 8.06
CA ALA A 127 7.49 -2.25 8.00
C ALA A 127 6.31 -1.65 8.79
N ILE A 128 6.57 -0.51 9.43
CA ILE A 128 5.56 0.43 9.90
C ILE A 128 5.44 1.54 8.85
N ILE A 129 4.28 1.62 8.21
CA ILE A 129 4.01 2.63 7.18
C ILE A 129 3.10 3.70 7.75
N TYR A 130 3.66 4.88 7.99
CA TYR A 130 2.99 5.97 8.68
C TYR A 130 2.47 7.08 7.75
N ARG A 131 1.42 7.80 8.19
CA ARG A 131 0.87 8.96 7.48
C ARG A 131 1.41 10.29 8.00
N SER A 132 1.71 10.42 9.28
CA SER A 132 2.15 11.65 9.93
C SER A 132 3.50 11.48 10.64
N SER A 133 4.26 12.58 10.77
CA SER A 133 5.55 12.56 11.48
C SER A 133 5.42 12.21 12.97
N SER A 134 4.29 12.53 13.60
CA SER A 134 4.00 12.13 14.98
C SER A 134 3.92 10.60 15.12
N GLN A 135 3.30 9.91 14.15
CA GLN A 135 3.27 8.45 14.13
C GLN A 135 4.67 7.85 13.94
N ALA A 136 5.53 8.49 13.11
CA ALA A 136 6.91 8.03 12.97
C ALA A 136 7.70 8.10 14.27
N GLN A 137 7.60 9.23 14.98
CA GLN A 137 8.27 9.42 16.27
C GLN A 137 7.75 8.44 17.33
N ALA A 138 6.44 8.20 17.36
CA ALA A 138 5.83 7.23 18.26
C ALA A 138 6.29 5.80 17.95
N ALA A 139 6.43 5.43 16.66
CA ALA A 139 6.97 4.15 16.24
C ALA A 139 8.42 3.96 16.70
N GLU A 140 9.28 4.97 16.46
CA GLU A 140 10.68 4.95 16.93
C GLU A 140 10.77 4.77 18.43
N HIS A 141 9.94 5.51 19.19
CA HIS A 141 9.89 5.38 20.63
C HIS A 141 9.44 3.98 21.08
N ALA A 142 8.36 3.46 20.51
CA ALA A 142 7.82 2.15 20.86
C ALA A 142 8.81 1.02 20.57
N LEU A 143 9.47 1.04 19.41
CA LEU A 143 10.47 0.02 19.07
C LEU A 143 11.71 0.13 19.94
N THR A 144 12.16 1.35 20.29
CA THR A 144 13.25 1.57 21.23
C THR A 144 12.93 0.98 22.60
N GLN A 145 11.74 1.26 23.15
CA GLN A 145 11.30 0.70 24.43
C GLN A 145 11.18 -0.82 24.40
N ALA A 146 10.81 -1.38 23.26
CA ALA A 146 10.70 -2.82 23.05
C ALA A 146 12.04 -3.53 22.80
N GLY A 147 13.14 -2.78 22.60
CA GLY A 147 14.45 -3.31 22.24
C GLY A 147 14.48 -3.92 20.83
N ILE A 148 13.61 -3.46 19.92
CA ILE A 148 13.55 -3.94 18.53
C ILE A 148 14.36 -3.00 17.63
N ALA A 149 15.29 -3.56 16.86
CA ALA A 149 16.06 -2.78 15.90
C ALA A 149 15.17 -2.21 14.78
N TYR A 150 15.38 -0.95 14.43
CA TYR A 150 14.64 -0.29 13.36
C TYR A 150 15.52 0.65 12.53
N ALA A 151 15.10 0.92 11.29
CA ALA A 151 15.64 1.95 10.42
C ALA A 151 14.50 2.89 10.00
N SER A 152 14.68 4.20 10.24
CA SER A 152 13.65 5.21 9.99
C SER A 152 14.00 6.10 8.82
N GLY A 153 13.08 6.23 7.84
CA GLY A 153 13.21 7.16 6.71
C GLY A 153 12.88 8.61 7.03
N ALA A 154 12.56 8.93 8.29
CA ALA A 154 12.17 10.28 8.70
C ALA A 154 13.32 11.30 8.58
N ASN A 155 14.59 10.86 8.63
CA ASN A 155 15.77 11.69 8.52
C ASN A 155 16.56 11.41 7.23
N SER A 156 17.07 12.46 6.57
CA SER A 156 17.82 12.35 5.31
C SER A 156 19.11 11.51 5.42
N LYS A 157 19.76 11.47 6.59
CA LYS A 157 20.90 10.58 6.88
C LYS A 157 20.50 9.11 6.99
N ALA A 158 19.31 8.84 7.52
CA ALA A 158 18.81 7.50 7.76
C ALA A 158 18.19 6.85 6.50
N ARG A 159 18.01 7.59 5.41
CA ARG A 159 17.52 7.01 4.14
C ARG A 159 18.43 5.94 3.55
N SER A 160 19.74 6.05 3.73
CA SER A 160 20.68 4.99 3.32
C SER A 160 20.54 3.73 4.17
N GLU A 161 20.13 3.86 5.43
CA GLU A 161 19.91 2.75 6.36
C GLU A 161 18.63 1.98 6.07
N LEU A 162 17.62 2.62 5.46
CA LEU A 162 16.40 1.94 4.99
C LEU A 162 16.70 0.84 3.97
N TYR A 163 17.74 1.05 3.16
CA TYR A 163 18.19 0.13 2.12
C TYR A 163 19.42 -0.67 2.56
N GLY A 164 19.85 -0.51 3.82
CA GLY A 164 20.96 -1.26 4.40
C GLY A 164 20.63 -2.74 4.58
N THR A 165 21.68 -3.56 4.72
CA THR A 165 21.57 -5.00 4.92
C THR A 165 21.27 -5.40 6.37
N GLU A 166 21.10 -4.44 7.28
CA GLU A 166 20.81 -4.69 8.68
C GLU A 166 19.41 -5.22 8.88
N ASP A 167 19.28 -6.26 9.72
CA ASP A 167 17.99 -6.83 10.09
C ASP A 167 17.26 -5.90 11.08
N SER A 168 16.41 -5.03 10.55
CA SER A 168 15.69 -4.00 11.30
C SER A 168 14.34 -3.69 10.68
N VAL A 169 13.32 -3.41 11.52
CA VAL A 169 11.99 -2.95 11.08
C VAL A 169 12.12 -1.63 10.34
N LYS A 170 11.45 -1.50 9.20
CA LYS A 170 11.50 -0.27 8.39
C LYS A 170 10.36 0.67 8.79
N ILE A 171 10.69 1.91 9.18
CA ILE A 171 9.72 2.97 9.46
C ILE A 171 9.71 3.92 8.26
N VAL A 172 8.66 3.87 7.45
CA VAL A 172 8.58 4.63 6.19
C VAL A 172 7.27 5.40 6.07
N SER A 173 7.30 6.57 5.45
CA SER A 173 6.05 7.28 5.15
C SER A 173 5.26 6.58 4.04
N MET A 174 3.94 6.74 4.03
CA MET A 174 3.10 6.22 2.94
C MET A 174 3.59 6.68 1.57
N HIS A 175 4.04 7.95 1.44
CA HIS A 175 4.61 8.47 0.19
C HIS A 175 5.91 7.76 -0.22
N SER A 176 6.79 7.50 0.74
CA SER A 176 8.09 6.86 0.48
C SER A 176 7.99 5.34 0.33
N SER A 177 6.86 4.74 0.67
CA SER A 177 6.65 3.30 0.57
C SER A 177 6.48 2.80 -0.87
N LYS A 178 6.22 3.72 -1.81
CA LYS A 178 6.07 3.38 -3.22
C LYS A 178 7.33 2.69 -3.75
N GLY A 179 7.15 1.50 -4.35
CA GLY A 179 8.24 0.67 -4.87
C GLY A 179 8.86 -0.29 -3.85
N LEU A 180 8.58 -0.11 -2.56
CA LEU A 180 8.99 -1.06 -1.51
C LEU A 180 7.97 -2.19 -1.37
N GLU A 181 8.36 -3.28 -0.70
CA GLU A 181 7.49 -4.40 -0.37
C GLU A 181 8.01 -5.13 0.86
N PHE A 182 7.09 -5.63 1.70
CA PHE A 182 7.39 -6.26 2.99
C PHE A 182 6.43 -7.41 3.24
N GLY A 183 6.91 -8.48 3.86
CA GLY A 183 6.05 -9.59 4.26
C GLY A 183 4.96 -9.15 5.25
N LEU A 184 5.32 -8.33 6.25
CA LEU A 184 4.39 -7.69 7.18
C LEU A 184 4.39 -6.17 7.02
N VAL A 185 3.21 -5.61 6.84
CA VAL A 185 2.98 -4.15 6.89
C VAL A 185 2.04 -3.80 8.04
N LEU A 186 2.46 -2.82 8.84
CA LEU A 186 1.71 -2.25 9.95
C LEU A 186 1.37 -0.80 9.62
N ILE A 187 0.08 -0.43 9.67
CA ILE A 187 -0.39 0.94 9.41
C ILE A 187 -1.08 1.47 10.66
N PRO A 188 -0.40 2.32 11.46
CA PRO A 188 -1.00 2.94 12.65
C PRO A 188 -1.93 4.08 12.29
N GLY A 189 -2.88 4.38 13.19
CA GLY A 189 -3.66 5.60 13.19
C GLY A 189 -4.57 5.79 11.97
N LEU A 190 -5.15 4.71 11.44
CA LEU A 190 -6.02 4.79 10.27
C LEU A 190 -7.24 5.72 10.50
N GLY A 191 -7.68 5.86 11.74
CA GLY A 191 -8.78 6.78 12.11
C GLY A 191 -8.47 8.26 11.86
N GLU A 192 -7.20 8.64 11.70
CA GLU A 192 -6.77 9.99 11.36
C GLU A 192 -6.86 10.28 9.84
N MET A 193 -7.23 9.28 9.03
CA MET A 193 -7.40 9.43 7.58
C MET A 193 -8.88 9.54 7.17
N PRO A 194 -9.20 10.37 6.16
CA PRO A 194 -8.29 11.22 5.39
C PRO A 194 -7.78 12.41 6.22
N LYS A 195 -6.55 12.84 5.97
CA LYS A 195 -5.95 13.96 6.69
C LYS A 195 -6.69 15.26 6.38
N LYS A 196 -7.04 16.02 7.41
CA LYS A 196 -7.77 17.28 7.27
C LYS A 196 -7.05 18.25 6.33
N GLY A 197 -7.78 18.75 5.31
CA GLY A 197 -7.28 19.68 4.31
C GLY A 197 -6.62 19.05 3.09
N GLU A 198 -6.51 17.72 3.06
CA GLU A 198 -6.09 16.99 1.86
C GLU A 198 -7.33 16.45 1.10
N ALA A 199 -7.17 16.19 -0.20
CA ALA A 199 -8.25 15.61 -1.00
C ALA A 199 -8.45 14.13 -0.63
N GLU A 200 -9.69 13.74 -0.36
CA GLU A 200 -10.03 12.35 0.02
C GLU A 200 -9.53 11.33 -1.01
N ALA A 201 -9.68 11.63 -2.30
CA ALA A 201 -9.22 10.75 -3.36
C ALA A 201 -7.70 10.52 -3.35
N ASP A 202 -6.90 11.54 -3.01
CA ASP A 202 -5.45 11.42 -2.93
C ASP A 202 -5.03 10.64 -1.68
N GLU A 203 -5.70 10.87 -0.55
CA GLU A 203 -5.49 10.10 0.69
C GLU A 203 -5.87 8.63 0.50
N ALA A 204 -6.95 8.35 -0.23
CA ALA A 204 -7.36 6.98 -0.49
C ALA A 204 -6.39 6.25 -1.44
N ARG A 205 -5.85 6.92 -2.47
CA ARG A 205 -4.76 6.36 -3.29
C ARG A 205 -3.51 6.08 -2.46
N LEU A 206 -3.18 7.00 -1.56
CA LEU A 206 -2.03 6.87 -0.68
C LEU A 206 -2.18 5.64 0.22
N LEU A 207 -3.35 5.46 0.83
CA LEU A 207 -3.64 4.27 1.64
C LEU A 207 -3.63 2.99 0.79
N TYR A 208 -4.24 3.01 -0.41
CA TYR A 208 -4.18 1.87 -1.33
C TYR A 208 -2.74 1.45 -1.64
N VAL A 209 -1.87 2.42 -1.94
CA VAL A 209 -0.45 2.15 -2.17
C VAL A 209 0.19 1.53 -0.94
N ALA A 210 -0.06 2.07 0.26
CA ALA A 210 0.48 1.53 1.51
C ALA A 210 0.00 0.09 1.78
N MET A 211 -1.29 -0.20 1.61
CA MET A 211 -1.86 -1.53 1.78
C MET A 211 -1.22 -2.56 0.84
N THR A 212 -1.01 -2.18 -0.43
CA THR A 212 -0.39 -3.06 -1.45
C THR A 212 1.11 -3.25 -1.28
N ARG A 213 1.74 -2.63 -0.28
CA ARG A 213 3.13 -2.94 0.12
C ARG A 213 3.22 -4.24 0.91
N ALA A 214 2.11 -4.71 1.49
CA ALA A 214 2.06 -5.97 2.22
C ALA A 214 2.05 -7.16 1.25
N ILE A 215 3.05 -8.03 1.36
CA ILE A 215 3.11 -9.28 0.60
C ILE A 215 2.13 -10.29 1.20
N ASP A 216 2.27 -10.58 2.50
CA ASP A 216 1.56 -11.66 3.19
C ASP A 216 0.57 -11.16 4.25
N ARG A 217 0.98 -10.18 5.05
CA ARG A 217 0.23 -9.73 6.22
C ARG A 217 0.09 -8.22 6.25
N LEU A 218 -1.13 -7.78 6.49
CA LEU A 218 -1.48 -6.37 6.66
C LEU A 218 -2.25 -6.19 7.96
N VAL A 219 -1.73 -5.36 8.86
CA VAL A 219 -2.39 -4.99 10.12
C VAL A 219 -2.55 -3.48 10.15
N MET A 220 -3.76 -3.04 10.39
CA MET A 220 -4.10 -1.62 10.51
C MET A 220 -4.73 -1.37 11.87
N THR A 221 -4.37 -0.25 12.50
CA THR A 221 -4.91 0.12 13.81
C THR A 221 -5.58 1.49 13.76
N TYR A 222 -6.54 1.71 14.64
CA TYR A 222 -7.21 3.00 14.80
C TYR A 222 -7.73 3.19 16.21
N LEU A 223 -7.88 4.45 16.64
CA LEU A 223 -8.50 4.83 17.90
C LEU A 223 -9.96 5.23 17.66
N GLU A 224 -10.16 6.19 16.77
CA GLU A 224 -11.47 6.73 16.43
C GLU A 224 -11.92 6.28 15.05
N HIS A 225 -13.23 6.14 14.88
CA HIS A 225 -13.80 5.80 13.58
C HIS A 225 -13.65 6.97 12.59
N SER A 226 -13.37 6.62 11.33
CA SER A 226 -13.40 7.54 10.19
C SER A 226 -14.08 6.85 9.01
N ASP A 227 -14.34 7.60 7.95
CA ASP A 227 -14.86 7.01 6.71
C ASP A 227 -13.92 5.93 6.16
N PHE A 228 -12.61 6.10 6.32
CA PHE A 228 -11.63 5.12 5.85
C PHE A 228 -11.65 3.85 6.69
N THR A 229 -11.76 3.94 8.02
CA THR A 229 -11.89 2.74 8.87
C THR A 229 -13.15 1.96 8.54
N ARG A 230 -14.29 2.65 8.32
CA ARG A 230 -15.55 2.01 7.91
C ARG A 230 -15.39 1.30 6.57
N ARG A 231 -14.86 1.97 5.55
CA ARG A 231 -14.63 1.38 4.21
C ARG A 231 -13.69 0.17 4.25
N VAL A 232 -12.62 0.23 5.04
CA VAL A 232 -11.70 -0.90 5.22
C VAL A 232 -12.40 -2.06 5.92
N GLN A 233 -13.20 -1.80 6.94
CA GLN A 233 -13.96 -2.83 7.64
C GLN A 233 -14.97 -3.53 6.71
N GLU A 234 -15.69 -2.76 5.89
CA GLU A 234 -16.60 -3.28 4.86
C GLU A 234 -15.85 -4.12 3.81
N ALA A 235 -14.68 -3.65 3.37
CA ALA A 235 -13.83 -4.37 2.42
C ALA A 235 -13.35 -5.72 2.97
N ILE A 236 -12.93 -5.77 4.24
CA ILE A 236 -12.54 -7.02 4.92
C ILE A 236 -13.73 -7.96 5.01
N GLY A 237 -14.90 -7.47 5.43
CA GLY A 237 -16.13 -8.26 5.53
C GLY A 237 -16.53 -8.87 4.18
N GLY A 238 -16.57 -8.06 3.14
CA GLY A 238 -16.91 -8.50 1.78
C GLY A 238 -15.92 -9.51 1.20
N ALA A 239 -14.62 -9.33 1.43
CA ALA A 239 -13.59 -10.25 0.98
C ALA A 239 -13.70 -11.64 1.66
N ARG A 240 -14.03 -11.67 2.96
CA ARG A 240 -14.25 -12.92 3.71
C ARG A 240 -15.46 -13.70 3.17
N VAL A 241 -16.58 -13.02 2.93
CA VAL A 241 -17.80 -13.66 2.38
C VAL A 241 -17.54 -14.21 0.98
N GLY A 242 -16.90 -13.44 0.10
CA GLY A 242 -16.54 -13.87 -1.25
C GLY A 242 -15.57 -15.07 -1.28
N SER A 243 -14.69 -15.18 -0.30
CA SER A 243 -13.78 -16.31 -0.15
C SER A 243 -14.51 -17.59 0.30
N ALA A 244 -15.45 -17.47 1.24
CA ALA A 244 -16.26 -18.61 1.73
C ALA A 244 -17.18 -19.18 0.63
N SER A 245 -17.79 -18.30 -0.18
CA SER A 245 -18.66 -18.72 -1.28
C SER A 245 -17.92 -19.50 -2.39
N LYS A 246 -16.65 -19.13 -2.65
CA LYS A 246 -15.83 -19.86 -3.64
C LYS A 246 -15.34 -21.22 -3.13
N ALA A 247 -15.12 -21.38 -1.83
CA ALA A 247 -14.72 -22.66 -1.25
C ALA A 247 -15.83 -23.73 -1.42
N HIS A 248 -17.09 -23.36 -1.22
CA HIS A 248 -18.24 -24.27 -1.41
C HIS A 248 -18.50 -24.67 -2.88
N ALA A 249 -18.12 -23.82 -3.83
CA ALA A 249 -18.34 -24.09 -5.26
C ALA A 249 -17.33 -25.09 -5.88
N TYR A 250 -16.32 -25.52 -5.14
CA TYR A 250 -15.33 -26.53 -5.57
C TYR A 250 -15.52 -27.89 -4.90
N GLU A 251 -16.51 -28.03 -4.01
CA GLU A 251 -16.85 -29.31 -3.33
C GLU A 251 -18.02 -30.06 -3.98
N ASP A 252 -18.67 -29.46 -5.00
CA ASP A 252 -19.68 -30.09 -5.86
C ASP A 252 -19.06 -30.44 -7.24
#